data_361d04255107e0c8ac75423dbf584a4d
#
_entry.id   361d04255107e0c8ac75423dbf584a4d
#
_cell.length_a   1.000
_cell.length_b   1.000
_cell.length_c   1.000
_cell.angle_alpha   90.00
_cell.angle_beta   90.00
_cell.angle_gamma   90.00
#
_symmetry.space_group_name_H-M   'P 1'
#
loop_
_entity.id
_entity.type
_entity.pdbx_description
1 polymer ?
#
loop_
_entity_poly.entity_id
_entity_poly.type
_entity_poly.pdbx_seq_one_letter_code
_entity_poly.pdbx_strand_id
1 'polypeptide(L)'
;MGRVEEGRLEQLADAISKHLDRVTALSLAESIDISQAYLYGPLLILEHLYEKLGIGTILSGIAQGHVRLQFDFKRVVFSMVASRFMEPISKLGLFDRMLDRFYPGLFENEIELQHFYRSLDLLSNHKEEIEKKLFYYGKDLFNVQVDVVLYDLTTLRFESTRTDLANLPRFGYSKEHRSDCTQVVLGLLTDTHGIPLGFEVHPGNTFEGKTLEEW
;
A
#
# COMPACT_ATOMS: atom_id res chain seq x y z
N MET A 1 -3.35 6.65 27.97
CA MET A 1 -3.00 8.08 27.86
C MET A 1 -2.30 8.49 29.13
N GLY A 2 -0.99 8.70 29.10
CA GLY A 2 -0.20 9.10 30.27
C GLY A 2 -0.31 10.61 30.48
N ARG A 3 -0.62 11.04 31.71
CA ARG A 3 -0.49 12.43 32.13
C ARG A 3 0.98 12.83 32.03
N VAL A 4 1.27 13.87 31.28
CA VAL A 4 2.59 14.49 31.29
C VAL A 4 2.67 15.32 32.57
N GLU A 5 3.68 15.06 33.41
CA GLU A 5 3.93 15.84 34.63
C GLU A 5 4.27 17.29 34.26
N GLU A 6 3.63 18.25 34.88
CA GLU A 6 3.76 19.69 34.58
C GLU A 6 5.22 20.19 34.54
N GLY A 7 6.09 19.70 35.41
CA GLY A 7 7.50 20.08 35.42
C GLY A 7 8.34 19.58 34.23
N ARG A 8 7.87 18.58 33.47
CA ARG A 8 8.57 18.07 32.29
C ARG A 8 8.36 18.94 31.06
N LEU A 9 7.21 19.58 30.93
CA LEU A 9 6.92 20.50 29.83
C LEU A 9 7.74 21.78 29.93
N GLU A 10 7.91 22.31 31.14
CA GLU A 10 8.77 23.49 31.40
C GLU A 10 10.25 23.16 31.07
N GLN A 11 10.74 22.00 31.48
CA GLN A 11 12.11 21.58 31.17
C GLN A 11 12.32 21.38 29.68
N LEU A 12 11.32 20.88 28.93
CA LEU A 12 11.38 20.71 27.49
C LEU A 12 11.35 22.07 26.77
N ALA A 13 10.50 22.99 27.22
CA ALA A 13 10.42 24.35 26.69
C ALA A 13 11.74 25.11 26.90
N ASP A 14 12.35 24.95 28.07
CA ASP A 14 13.64 25.56 28.43
C ASP A 14 14.81 24.98 27.61
N ALA A 15 14.79 23.66 27.36
CA ALA A 15 15.78 22.99 26.51
C ALA A 15 15.66 23.41 25.04
N ILE A 16 14.44 23.56 24.54
CA ILE A 16 14.16 24.02 23.17
C ILE A 16 14.55 25.50 23.01
N SER A 17 14.21 26.35 23.99
CA SER A 17 14.51 27.79 23.92
C SER A 17 16.02 28.09 23.96
N LYS A 18 16.84 27.22 24.56
CA LYS A 18 18.30 27.33 24.57
C LYS A 18 18.97 27.02 23.22
N HIS A 19 18.28 26.34 22.32
CA HIS A 19 18.82 25.92 21.03
C HIS A 19 18.22 26.63 19.82
N LEU A 20 17.19 27.46 20.01
CA LEU A 20 16.51 28.18 18.93
C LEU A 20 16.41 29.66 19.30
N ASP A 21 17.06 30.54 18.55
CA ASP A 21 17.06 32.01 18.75
C ASP A 21 15.66 32.68 18.64
N ARG A 22 14.60 31.90 18.38
CA ARG A 22 13.21 32.35 18.30
C ARG A 22 12.23 31.25 18.71
N VAL A 23 12.13 30.93 19.99
CA VAL A 23 10.96 30.20 20.50
C VAL A 23 10.16 31.14 21.38
N THR A 24 8.97 31.54 20.95
CA THR A 24 7.98 32.15 21.81
C THR A 24 7.43 31.02 22.70
N ALA A 25 7.89 30.96 23.94
CA ALA A 25 7.30 30.05 24.92
C ALA A 25 5.88 30.55 25.21
N LEU A 26 4.88 29.91 24.61
CA LEU A 26 3.49 30.08 24.99
C LEU A 26 3.29 29.45 26.39
N SER A 27 2.75 30.20 27.32
CA SER A 27 2.34 29.67 28.63
C SER A 27 1.30 28.57 28.40
N LEU A 28 1.65 27.31 28.73
CA LEU A 28 0.79 26.13 28.59
C LEU A 28 -0.26 26.05 29.74
N ALA A 29 -0.52 27.13 30.45
CA ALA A 29 -1.51 27.17 31.51
C ALA A 29 -2.97 27.15 31.00
N GLU A 30 -3.19 27.35 29.69
CA GLU A 30 -4.50 27.19 29.06
C GLU A 30 -4.54 25.86 28.29
N SER A 31 -5.58 25.09 28.56
CA SER A 31 -5.78 23.74 28.01
C SER A 31 -5.50 23.67 26.51
N ILE A 32 -4.48 22.91 26.12
CA ILE A 32 -4.28 22.54 24.70
C ILE A 32 -5.33 21.52 24.36
N ASP A 33 -6.29 21.91 23.54
CA ASP A 33 -7.26 20.98 22.95
C ASP A 33 -6.65 20.38 21.67
N ILE A 34 -6.38 19.07 21.70
CA ILE A 34 -5.91 18.35 20.53
C ILE A 34 -7.14 17.86 19.77
N SER A 35 -7.54 18.62 18.77
CA SER A 35 -8.70 18.33 17.94
C SER A 35 -8.44 17.17 16.95
N GLN A 36 -7.21 16.99 16.47
CA GLN A 36 -6.86 15.97 15.49
C GLN A 36 -5.39 15.56 15.54
N ALA A 37 -5.12 14.27 15.27
CA ALA A 37 -3.77 13.73 15.15
C ALA A 37 -3.61 13.07 13.78
N TYR A 38 -2.51 13.37 13.10
CA TYR A 38 -2.23 12.88 11.75
C TYR A 38 -1.11 11.84 11.73
N LEU A 39 -1.22 10.88 10.79
CA LEU A 39 -0.17 9.94 10.45
C LEU A 39 0.83 10.63 9.50
N TYR A 40 1.86 11.24 10.04
CA TYR A 40 2.84 12.00 9.25
C TYR A 40 4.10 11.19 8.97
N GLY A 41 4.80 10.72 10.02
CA GLY A 41 6.11 10.08 9.88
C GLY A 41 6.11 8.83 8.99
N PRO A 42 5.24 7.83 9.24
CA PRO A 42 5.15 6.64 8.40
C PRO A 42 4.85 6.96 6.93
N LEU A 43 3.95 7.92 6.68
CA LEU A 43 3.59 8.31 5.32
C LEU A 43 4.73 8.97 4.55
N LEU A 44 5.54 9.82 5.21
CA LEU A 44 6.72 10.43 4.60
C LEU A 44 7.75 9.38 4.17
N ILE A 45 8.01 8.39 5.03
CA ILE A 45 8.96 7.32 4.73
C ILE A 45 8.44 6.50 3.54
N LEU A 46 7.18 6.10 3.57
CA LEU A 46 6.56 5.33 2.49
C LEU A 46 6.52 6.13 1.19
N GLU A 47 6.21 7.42 1.23
CA GLU A 47 6.22 8.28 0.05
C GLU A 47 7.61 8.39 -0.55
N HIS A 48 8.64 8.58 0.28
CA HIS A 48 10.02 8.60 -0.18
C HIS A 48 10.41 7.28 -0.87
N LEU A 49 10.08 6.13 -0.28
CA LEU A 49 10.34 4.82 -0.88
C LEU A 49 9.55 4.61 -2.18
N TYR A 50 8.30 5.02 -2.20
CA TYR A 50 7.42 4.93 -3.36
C TYR A 50 7.98 5.70 -4.57
N GLU A 51 8.48 6.91 -4.35
CA GLU A 51 9.13 7.71 -5.39
C GLU A 51 10.50 7.13 -5.77
N LYS A 52 11.30 6.70 -4.80
CA LYS A 52 12.62 6.11 -5.04
C LYS A 52 12.53 4.81 -5.87
N LEU A 53 11.49 4.01 -5.66
CA LEU A 53 11.21 2.81 -6.46
C LEU A 53 10.59 3.11 -7.83
N GLY A 54 10.38 4.39 -8.16
CA GLY A 54 9.80 4.81 -9.45
C GLY A 54 8.32 4.53 -9.62
N ILE A 55 7.63 4.05 -8.56
CA ILE A 55 6.21 3.68 -8.64
C ILE A 55 5.36 4.90 -9.02
N GLY A 56 5.61 6.04 -8.38
CA GLY A 56 4.92 7.29 -8.69
C GLY A 56 5.06 7.73 -10.15
N THR A 57 6.26 7.60 -10.71
CA THR A 57 6.56 7.91 -12.12
C THR A 57 5.82 6.97 -13.07
N ILE A 58 5.85 5.66 -12.80
CA ILE A 58 5.17 4.64 -13.61
C ILE A 58 3.66 4.91 -13.65
N LEU A 59 3.03 5.13 -12.49
CA LEU A 59 1.59 5.37 -12.40
C LEU A 59 1.18 6.71 -13.02
N SER A 60 2.01 7.75 -12.90
CA SER A 60 1.77 9.02 -13.59
C SER A 60 1.80 8.85 -15.11
N GLY A 61 2.71 8.04 -15.64
CA GLY A 61 2.75 7.72 -17.07
C GLY A 61 1.49 6.98 -17.56
N ILE A 62 0.98 6.04 -16.77
CA ILE A 62 -0.30 5.36 -17.07
C ILE A 62 -1.46 6.36 -17.05
N ALA A 63 -1.54 7.21 -16.01
CA ALA A 63 -2.60 8.21 -15.89
C ALA A 63 -2.67 9.16 -17.09
N GLN A 64 -1.53 9.58 -17.64
CA GLN A 64 -1.46 10.45 -18.82
C GLN A 64 -2.10 9.81 -20.07
N GLY A 65 -2.07 8.49 -20.18
CA GLY A 65 -2.75 7.75 -21.25
C GLY A 65 -4.29 7.74 -21.13
N HIS A 66 -4.82 8.14 -19.97
CA HIS A 66 -6.25 8.09 -19.66
C HIS A 66 -6.87 9.49 -19.51
N VAL A 67 -7.14 10.16 -20.63
CA VAL A 67 -7.67 11.55 -20.69
C VAL A 67 -8.95 11.78 -19.86
N ARG A 68 -9.71 10.73 -19.57
CA ARG A 68 -10.97 10.81 -18.79
C ARG A 68 -10.78 10.59 -17.30
N LEU A 69 -9.55 10.43 -16.82
CA LEU A 69 -9.27 10.23 -15.41
C LEU A 69 -9.38 11.58 -14.67
N GLN A 70 -10.36 11.70 -13.80
CA GLN A 70 -10.71 12.94 -13.08
C GLN A 70 -10.23 12.95 -11.62
N PHE A 71 -9.34 12.04 -11.25
CA PHE A 71 -8.79 11.96 -9.89
C PHE A 71 -7.29 11.64 -9.93
N ASP A 72 -6.59 11.93 -8.85
CA ASP A 72 -5.16 11.62 -8.72
C ASP A 72 -4.94 10.12 -8.47
N PHE A 73 -4.78 9.38 -9.57
CA PHE A 73 -4.54 7.93 -9.57
C PHE A 73 -3.32 7.54 -8.73
N LYS A 74 -2.21 8.29 -8.87
CA LYS A 74 -0.97 8.02 -8.13
C LYS A 74 -1.21 8.10 -6.62
N ARG A 75 -1.89 9.13 -6.15
CA ARG A 75 -2.18 9.34 -4.72
C ARG A 75 -3.19 8.35 -4.18
N VAL A 76 -4.20 8.00 -4.96
CA VAL A 76 -5.17 6.95 -4.59
C VAL A 76 -4.47 5.61 -4.42
N VAL A 77 -3.60 5.22 -5.36
CA VAL A 77 -2.82 3.98 -5.24
C VAL A 77 -1.86 4.05 -4.06
N PHE A 78 -1.16 5.18 -3.87
CA PHE A 78 -0.29 5.38 -2.71
C PHE A 78 -1.03 5.17 -1.40
N SER A 79 -2.24 5.73 -1.24
CA SER A 79 -3.04 5.56 -0.02
C SER A 79 -3.42 4.11 0.25
N MET A 80 -3.72 3.33 -0.81
CA MET A 80 -3.98 1.90 -0.68
C MET A 80 -2.74 1.12 -0.23
N VAL A 81 -1.57 1.45 -0.76
CA VAL A 81 -0.29 0.86 -0.36
C VAL A 81 0.04 1.22 1.08
N ALA A 82 -0.05 2.50 1.44
CA ALA A 82 0.21 3.00 2.78
C ALA A 82 -0.71 2.35 3.83
N SER A 83 -2.01 2.25 3.53
CA SER A 83 -2.97 1.54 4.38
C SER A 83 -2.57 0.08 4.58
N ARG A 84 -2.19 -0.62 3.51
CA ARG A 84 -1.80 -2.03 3.61
C ARG A 84 -0.56 -2.24 4.45
N PHE A 85 0.35 -1.25 4.46
CA PHE A 85 1.59 -1.28 5.24
C PHE A 85 1.36 -0.97 6.72
N MET A 86 0.52 0.03 7.03
CA MET A 86 0.30 0.50 8.41
C MET A 86 -0.82 -0.27 9.13
N GLU A 87 -1.96 -0.41 8.47
CA GLU A 87 -3.16 -1.07 9.02
C GLU A 87 -3.94 -1.69 7.86
N PRO A 88 -3.80 -3.01 7.60
CA PRO A 88 -4.50 -3.68 6.51
C PRO A 88 -6.01 -3.68 6.71
N ILE A 89 -6.71 -2.79 6.03
CA ILE A 89 -8.17 -2.65 6.07
C ILE A 89 -8.77 -2.70 4.65
N SER A 90 -10.08 -2.84 4.55
CA SER A 90 -10.80 -2.79 3.28
C SER A 90 -10.74 -1.39 2.64
N LYS A 91 -11.06 -1.27 1.35
CA LYS A 91 -11.15 0.03 0.67
C LYS A 91 -12.18 0.94 1.31
N LEU A 92 -13.31 0.37 1.73
CA LEU A 92 -14.32 1.10 2.51
C LEU A 92 -13.75 1.56 3.86
N GLY A 93 -13.05 0.68 4.58
CA GLY A 93 -12.41 1.06 5.85
C GLY A 93 -11.32 2.12 5.68
N LEU A 94 -10.56 2.09 4.59
CA LEU A 94 -9.60 3.13 4.25
C LEU A 94 -10.32 4.48 4.03
N PHE A 95 -11.39 4.47 3.24
CA PHE A 95 -12.19 5.66 2.95
C PHE A 95 -12.82 6.24 4.23
N ASP A 96 -13.52 5.42 5.01
CA ASP A 96 -14.34 5.88 6.14
C ASP A 96 -13.54 6.25 7.39
N ARG A 97 -12.34 5.68 7.59
CA ARG A 97 -11.66 5.75 8.90
C ARG A 97 -10.20 6.18 8.86
N MET A 98 -9.52 6.00 7.73
CA MET A 98 -8.08 6.18 7.69
C MET A 98 -7.64 7.41 6.91
N LEU A 99 -8.35 7.82 5.86
CA LEU A 99 -7.98 8.99 5.05
C LEU A 99 -7.90 10.26 5.89
N ASP A 100 -8.84 10.47 6.80
CA ASP A 100 -8.87 11.64 7.69
C ASP A 100 -7.68 11.70 8.66
N ARG A 101 -6.98 10.57 8.83
CA ARG A 101 -5.76 10.47 9.66
C ARG A 101 -4.49 10.74 8.88
N PHE A 102 -4.55 10.82 7.57
CA PHE A 102 -3.41 11.18 6.75
C PHE A 102 -3.11 12.69 6.89
N TYR A 103 -1.85 13.07 6.76
CA TYR A 103 -1.50 14.47 6.93
C TYR A 103 -2.17 15.36 5.87
N PRO A 104 -2.58 16.59 6.24
CA PRO A 104 -3.19 17.54 5.31
C PRO A 104 -2.26 17.82 4.13
N GLY A 105 -2.83 17.92 2.93
CA GLY A 105 -2.07 18.19 1.71
C GLY A 105 -1.52 16.95 1.01
N LEU A 106 -1.74 15.73 1.55
CA LEU A 106 -1.41 14.51 0.81
C LEU A 106 -2.24 14.40 -0.49
N PHE A 107 -3.47 14.87 -0.45
CA PHE A 107 -4.38 14.90 -1.59
C PHE A 107 -4.73 16.33 -1.96
N GLU A 108 -4.62 16.66 -3.24
CA GLU A 108 -5.04 17.97 -3.77
C GLU A 108 -6.54 18.05 -4.00
N ASN A 109 -7.17 16.91 -4.26
CA ASN A 109 -8.59 16.78 -4.54
C ASN A 109 -9.24 15.77 -3.59
N GLU A 110 -10.54 15.92 -3.40
CA GLU A 110 -11.34 14.98 -2.64
C GLU A 110 -11.30 13.58 -3.24
N ILE A 111 -11.10 12.57 -2.41
CA ILE A 111 -11.11 11.16 -2.80
C ILE A 111 -12.48 10.58 -2.51
N GLU A 112 -13.04 9.90 -3.50
CA GLU A 112 -14.26 9.15 -3.37
C GLU A 112 -13.96 7.64 -3.32
N LEU A 113 -14.85 6.87 -2.68
CA LEU A 113 -14.71 5.42 -2.59
C LEU A 113 -14.55 4.74 -3.95
N GLN A 114 -15.28 5.21 -4.97
CA GLN A 114 -15.17 4.69 -6.34
C GLN A 114 -13.78 4.85 -6.97
N HIS A 115 -12.99 5.85 -6.53
CA HIS A 115 -11.65 6.07 -7.07
C HIS A 115 -10.71 4.89 -6.73
N PHE A 116 -10.89 4.25 -5.57
CA PHE A 116 -10.13 3.05 -5.22
C PHE A 116 -10.43 1.89 -6.17
N TYR A 117 -11.71 1.62 -6.45
CA TYR A 117 -12.08 0.52 -7.33
C TYR A 117 -11.65 0.76 -8.78
N ARG A 118 -11.84 1.98 -9.29
CA ARG A 118 -11.33 2.37 -10.62
C ARG A 118 -9.82 2.28 -10.71
N SER A 119 -9.11 2.59 -9.63
CA SER A 119 -7.66 2.43 -9.58
C SER A 119 -7.24 0.96 -9.63
N LEU A 120 -7.98 0.05 -8.98
CA LEU A 120 -7.73 -1.38 -9.07
C LEU A 120 -7.95 -1.92 -10.49
N ASP A 121 -8.98 -1.45 -11.19
CA ASP A 121 -9.23 -1.81 -12.59
C ASP A 121 -8.07 -1.34 -13.48
N LEU A 122 -7.60 -0.11 -13.29
CA LEU A 122 -6.44 0.41 -14.04
C LEU A 122 -5.16 -0.37 -13.74
N LEU A 123 -4.88 -0.69 -12.49
CA LEU A 123 -3.73 -1.51 -12.10
C LEU A 123 -3.79 -2.90 -12.75
N SER A 124 -4.97 -3.53 -12.75
CA SER A 124 -5.18 -4.84 -13.38
C SER A 124 -4.94 -4.79 -14.89
N ASN A 125 -5.48 -3.76 -15.55
CA ASN A 125 -5.36 -3.61 -17.00
C ASN A 125 -3.91 -3.30 -17.44
N HIS A 126 -3.09 -2.74 -16.58
CA HIS A 126 -1.70 -2.38 -16.84
C HIS A 126 -0.69 -3.25 -16.06
N LYS A 127 -1.12 -4.41 -15.55
CA LYS A 127 -0.27 -5.29 -14.71
C LYS A 127 1.09 -5.55 -15.35
N GLU A 128 1.11 -6.10 -16.56
CA GLU A 128 2.35 -6.47 -17.26
C GLU A 128 3.26 -5.26 -17.52
N GLU A 129 2.68 -4.11 -17.88
CA GLU A 129 3.42 -2.88 -18.08
C GLU A 129 4.07 -2.39 -16.80
N ILE A 130 3.32 -2.44 -15.68
CA ILE A 130 3.80 -2.03 -14.34
C ILE A 130 4.93 -2.96 -13.90
N GLU A 131 4.74 -4.28 -13.95
CA GLU A 131 5.75 -5.26 -13.57
C GLU A 131 7.04 -5.09 -14.37
N LYS A 132 6.92 -4.97 -15.68
CA LYS A 132 8.07 -4.74 -16.57
C LYS A 132 8.83 -3.46 -16.23
N LYS A 133 8.12 -2.36 -16.01
CA LYS A 133 8.75 -1.08 -15.66
C LYS A 133 9.39 -1.12 -14.28
N LEU A 134 8.74 -1.74 -13.30
CA LEU A 134 9.30 -1.93 -11.95
C LEU A 134 10.56 -2.80 -11.98
N PHE A 135 10.56 -3.86 -12.77
CA PHE A 135 11.74 -4.71 -12.94
C PHE A 135 12.94 -3.92 -13.46
N TYR A 136 12.78 -3.13 -14.53
CA TYR A 136 13.86 -2.32 -15.06
C TYR A 136 14.31 -1.23 -14.08
N TYR A 137 13.38 -0.58 -13.41
CA TYR A 137 13.69 0.43 -12.39
C TYR A 137 14.47 -0.18 -11.21
N GLY A 138 14.05 -1.35 -10.74
CA GLY A 138 14.74 -2.09 -9.69
C GLY A 138 16.13 -2.56 -10.13
N LYS A 139 16.27 -3.04 -11.36
CA LYS A 139 17.56 -3.46 -11.93
C LYS A 139 18.57 -2.31 -11.92
N ASP A 140 18.18 -1.13 -12.38
CA ASP A 140 19.04 0.05 -12.43
C ASP A 140 19.37 0.56 -11.01
N LEU A 141 18.37 0.59 -10.12
CA LEU A 141 18.50 1.11 -8.76
C LEU A 141 19.37 0.23 -7.85
N PHE A 142 19.24 -1.10 -7.96
CA PHE A 142 19.91 -2.06 -7.09
C PHE A 142 21.08 -2.79 -7.78
N ASN A 143 21.36 -2.50 -9.04
CA ASN A 143 22.35 -3.18 -9.87
C ASN A 143 22.18 -4.72 -9.86
N VAL A 144 20.93 -5.19 -9.88
CA VAL A 144 20.54 -6.59 -9.70
C VAL A 144 20.81 -7.35 -11.00
N GLN A 145 21.66 -8.37 -10.94
CA GLN A 145 21.70 -9.44 -11.95
C GLN A 145 20.79 -10.57 -11.47
N VAL A 146 19.74 -10.86 -12.24
CA VAL A 146 18.81 -11.94 -11.92
C VAL A 146 19.32 -13.23 -12.56
N ASP A 147 20.14 -13.98 -11.82
CA ASP A 147 20.68 -15.27 -12.26
C ASP A 147 19.77 -16.44 -11.83
N VAL A 148 19.01 -16.24 -10.76
CA VAL A 148 18.10 -17.26 -10.20
C VAL A 148 16.79 -16.59 -9.81
N VAL A 149 15.72 -17.26 -10.15
CA VAL A 149 14.35 -16.84 -9.81
C VAL A 149 13.72 -17.89 -8.89
N LEU A 150 13.08 -17.43 -7.83
CA LEU A 150 12.34 -18.28 -6.89
C LEU A 150 10.85 -18.11 -7.16
N TYR A 151 10.14 -19.24 -7.27
CA TYR A 151 8.70 -19.28 -7.44
C TYR A 151 8.04 -19.90 -6.22
N ASP A 152 7.10 -19.16 -5.63
CA ASP A 152 6.34 -19.61 -4.45
C ASP A 152 4.83 -19.51 -4.71
N LEU A 153 4.10 -20.48 -4.19
CA LEU A 153 2.66 -20.57 -4.31
C LEU A 153 1.98 -20.38 -2.95
N THR A 154 1.08 -19.41 -2.91
CA THR A 154 0.27 -19.09 -1.74
C THR A 154 -1.21 -19.18 -2.08
N THR A 155 -2.00 -19.74 -1.17
CA THR A 155 -3.46 -19.78 -1.28
C THR A 155 -4.07 -18.58 -0.57
N LEU A 156 -4.83 -17.76 -1.31
CA LEU A 156 -5.60 -16.64 -0.77
C LEU A 156 -7.08 -17.04 -0.69
N ARG A 157 -7.67 -16.96 0.49
CA ARG A 157 -9.05 -17.33 0.75
C ARG A 157 -9.97 -16.12 0.84
N PHE A 158 -11.20 -16.34 0.43
CA PHE A 158 -12.28 -15.38 0.57
C PHE A 158 -13.31 -15.92 1.56
N GLU A 159 -13.73 -15.12 2.51
CA GLU A 159 -14.87 -15.44 3.38
C GLU A 159 -16.18 -15.36 2.58
N SER A 160 -16.25 -16.15 1.50
CA SER A 160 -17.32 -16.16 0.52
C SER A 160 -17.42 -17.53 -0.14
N THR A 161 -18.63 -17.92 -0.52
CA THR A 161 -18.91 -19.12 -1.32
C THR A 161 -19.10 -18.80 -2.81
N ARG A 162 -18.93 -17.54 -3.22
CA ARG A 162 -19.14 -17.09 -4.60
C ARG A 162 -18.07 -17.61 -5.53
N THR A 163 -18.47 -18.22 -6.63
CA THR A 163 -17.60 -18.77 -7.68
C THR A 163 -17.76 -18.04 -9.02
N ASP A 164 -18.59 -17.00 -9.06
CA ASP A 164 -18.99 -16.27 -10.27
C ASP A 164 -17.99 -15.19 -10.71
N LEU A 165 -17.00 -14.87 -9.87
CA LEU A 165 -16.01 -13.83 -10.16
C LEU A 165 -14.92 -14.36 -11.10
N ALA A 166 -15.04 -14.11 -12.39
CA ALA A 166 -14.06 -14.43 -13.43
C ALA A 166 -13.56 -15.89 -13.43
N ASN A 167 -14.30 -16.81 -12.83
CA ASN A 167 -13.94 -18.22 -12.63
C ASN A 167 -12.65 -18.47 -11.81
N LEU A 168 -12.05 -17.45 -11.20
CA LEU A 168 -10.83 -17.58 -10.38
C LEU A 168 -11.10 -18.11 -8.96
N PRO A 169 -12.08 -17.56 -8.19
CA PRO A 169 -12.42 -18.14 -6.90
C PRO A 169 -13.07 -19.52 -7.06
N ARG A 170 -12.45 -20.54 -6.53
CA ARG A 170 -12.93 -21.93 -6.54
C ARG A 170 -12.74 -22.56 -5.16
N PHE A 171 -13.57 -23.56 -4.87
CA PHE A 171 -13.28 -24.47 -3.77
C PHE A 171 -12.10 -25.34 -4.18
N GLY A 172 -11.10 -25.43 -3.34
CA GLY A 172 -9.88 -26.19 -3.62
C GLY A 172 -9.32 -26.85 -2.37
N TYR A 173 -8.21 -27.55 -2.54
CA TYR A 173 -7.51 -28.14 -1.42
C TYR A 173 -6.95 -27.02 -0.53
N SER A 174 -7.35 -27.00 0.73
CA SER A 174 -6.87 -26.05 1.72
C SER A 174 -5.91 -26.75 2.68
N LYS A 175 -4.67 -26.26 2.78
CA LYS A 175 -3.69 -26.72 3.78
C LYS A 175 -4.22 -26.53 5.22
N GLU A 176 -5.18 -25.64 5.43
CA GLU A 176 -5.80 -25.34 6.72
C GLU A 176 -7.18 -26.03 6.90
N HIS A 177 -7.52 -26.99 6.03
CA HIS A 177 -8.78 -27.76 6.08
C HIS A 177 -10.07 -26.93 6.06
N ARG A 178 -10.03 -25.70 5.46
CA ARG A 178 -11.19 -24.83 5.26
C ARG A 178 -11.78 -25.06 3.85
N SER A 179 -12.66 -26.05 3.75
CA SER A 179 -13.37 -26.36 2.50
C SER A 179 -14.67 -25.54 2.30
N ASP A 180 -15.02 -24.73 3.28
CA ASP A 180 -16.23 -23.91 3.32
C ASP A 180 -16.10 -22.56 2.58
N CYS A 181 -14.88 -22.18 2.19
CA CYS A 181 -14.58 -20.90 1.53
C CYS A 181 -14.00 -21.11 0.14
N THR A 182 -14.26 -20.16 -0.76
CA THR A 182 -13.56 -20.11 -2.06
C THR A 182 -12.17 -19.51 -1.89
N GLN A 183 -11.26 -19.89 -2.78
CA GLN A 183 -9.87 -19.47 -2.77
C GLN A 183 -9.35 -19.20 -4.18
N VAL A 184 -8.21 -18.52 -4.26
CA VAL A 184 -7.36 -18.44 -5.46
C VAL A 184 -5.95 -18.87 -5.09
N VAL A 185 -5.19 -19.33 -6.06
CA VAL A 185 -3.77 -19.61 -5.90
C VAL A 185 -2.98 -18.44 -6.49
N LEU A 186 -2.12 -17.84 -5.67
CA LEU A 186 -1.20 -16.78 -6.08
C LEU A 186 0.18 -17.38 -6.26
N GLY A 187 0.72 -17.32 -7.47
CA GLY A 187 2.12 -17.59 -7.78
C GLY A 187 2.92 -16.29 -7.72
N LEU A 188 3.96 -16.25 -6.92
CA LEU A 188 4.85 -15.10 -6.77
C LEU A 188 6.25 -15.46 -7.26
N LEU A 189 6.77 -14.66 -8.17
CA LEU A 189 8.12 -14.76 -8.71
C LEU A 189 9.01 -13.74 -8.00
N THR A 190 10.11 -14.19 -7.38
CA THR A 190 11.06 -13.31 -6.70
C THR A 190 12.50 -13.61 -7.15
N ASP A 191 13.39 -12.64 -6.95
CA ASP A 191 14.81 -12.89 -6.99
C ASP A 191 15.31 -13.58 -5.71
N THR A 192 16.61 -13.86 -5.63
CA THR A 192 17.25 -14.48 -4.46
C THR A 192 17.27 -13.60 -3.20
N HIS A 193 16.98 -12.32 -3.33
CA HIS A 193 16.85 -11.36 -2.23
C HIS A 193 15.39 -11.18 -1.77
N GLY A 194 14.45 -11.89 -2.41
CA GLY A 194 13.02 -11.78 -2.12
C GLY A 194 12.35 -10.58 -2.76
N ILE A 195 12.99 -9.91 -3.72
CA ILE A 195 12.37 -8.81 -4.46
C ILE A 195 11.38 -9.38 -5.47
N PRO A 196 10.10 -8.99 -5.45
CA PRO A 196 9.11 -9.51 -6.37
C PRO A 196 9.38 -9.03 -7.81
N LEU A 197 9.35 -9.97 -8.73
CA LEU A 197 9.54 -9.75 -10.17
C LEU A 197 8.20 -9.75 -10.92
N GLY A 198 7.25 -10.58 -10.47
CA GLY A 198 5.93 -10.69 -11.04
C GLY A 198 5.05 -11.64 -10.23
N PHE A 199 3.77 -11.69 -10.57
CA PHE A 199 2.83 -12.61 -9.94
C PHE A 199 1.77 -13.08 -10.92
N GLU A 200 1.24 -14.28 -10.68
CA GLU A 200 0.11 -14.85 -11.40
C GLU A 200 -0.99 -15.28 -10.44
N VAL A 201 -2.23 -15.20 -10.88
CA VAL A 201 -3.39 -15.62 -10.09
C VAL A 201 -4.09 -16.75 -10.84
N HIS A 202 -4.10 -17.94 -10.25
CA HIS A 202 -4.72 -19.12 -10.81
C HIS A 202 -6.05 -19.45 -10.09
N PRO A 203 -6.95 -20.19 -10.75
CA PRO A 203 -8.14 -20.72 -10.10
C PRO A 203 -7.82 -21.48 -8.82
N GLY A 204 -8.65 -21.34 -7.81
CA GLY A 204 -8.40 -21.91 -6.48
C GLY A 204 -8.31 -23.43 -6.41
N ASN A 205 -8.69 -24.14 -7.46
CA ASN A 205 -8.55 -25.60 -7.60
C ASN A 205 -7.39 -26.03 -8.50
N THR A 206 -6.51 -25.07 -8.89
CA THR A 206 -5.33 -25.39 -9.72
C THR A 206 -4.32 -26.21 -8.94
N PHE A 207 -3.83 -27.29 -9.57
CA PHE A 207 -2.77 -28.11 -8.99
C PHE A 207 -1.41 -27.40 -9.13
N GLU A 208 -0.62 -27.38 -8.06
CA GLU A 208 0.65 -26.65 -7.99
C GLU A 208 1.62 -26.96 -9.14
N GLY A 209 1.68 -28.23 -9.60
CA GLY A 209 2.57 -28.65 -10.69
C GLY A 209 2.21 -28.08 -12.07
N LYS A 210 1.01 -27.52 -12.25
CA LYS A 210 0.59 -26.93 -13.54
C LYS A 210 0.85 -25.45 -13.66
N THR A 211 1.13 -24.76 -12.56
CA THR A 211 1.31 -23.32 -12.53
C THR A 211 2.63 -22.86 -13.13
N LEU A 212 3.64 -23.74 -13.18
CA LEU A 212 4.96 -23.46 -13.75
C LEU A 212 5.01 -23.54 -15.29
N GLU A 213 3.99 -24.14 -15.94
CA GLU A 213 3.95 -24.27 -17.39
C GLU A 213 3.49 -23.00 -18.12
N GLU A 214 2.96 -22.01 -17.36
CA GLU A 214 2.38 -20.77 -17.89
C GLU A 214 3.35 -19.59 -17.85
N TRP A 215 4.60 -19.80 -17.35
CA TRP A 215 5.66 -18.75 -17.22
C TRP A 215 6.70 -18.85 -18.38
#